data_3716ca2836209eecab68476845fc6195
#
_entry.id   3716ca2836209eecab68476845fc6195
#
_cell.length_a   1.000
_cell.length_b   1.000
_cell.length_c   1.000
_cell.angle_alpha   90.00
_cell.angle_beta   90.00
_cell.angle_gamma   90.00
#
_symmetry.space_group_name_H-M   'P 1'
#
loop_
_entity.id
_entity.type
_entity.pdbx_description
1 polymer ?
#
loop_
_entity_poly.entity_id
_entity_poly.type
_entity_poly.pdbx_seq_one_letter_code
_entity_poly.pdbx_strand_id
1 'polypeptide(L)'
;MHEPRLWVKRLVIWEKPGEQPLRDVPLRPGLNIVWTPDDNGIGHGGGKTLFCRLLRYCLGEDKFAPEDQRDGIGSAFPNGWVGMEVVLDGTCWAVLRPLGIRRRHFAVPNGNLDELILSEMPTTGLSPLLNSIEDNLLTPGVRDLIAGKKQGH
;
A
#
# COMPACT_ATOMS: atom_id res chain seq x y z
N MET A 1 -4.61 24.48 -5.91
CA MET A 1 -3.66 23.39 -5.57
C MET A 1 -4.14 22.11 -6.24
N HIS A 2 -3.32 21.51 -7.07
CA HIS A 2 -3.69 20.29 -7.76
C HIS A 2 -3.50 19.07 -6.86
N GLU A 3 -4.49 18.18 -6.85
CA GLU A 3 -4.34 16.89 -6.20
C GLU A 3 -3.25 16.08 -6.92
N PRO A 4 -2.34 15.42 -6.20
CA PRO A 4 -1.37 14.53 -6.83
C PRO A 4 -2.07 13.41 -7.61
N ARG A 5 -1.46 12.97 -8.70
CA ARG A 5 -2.03 11.88 -9.51
C ARG A 5 -2.02 10.54 -8.77
N LEU A 6 -1.09 10.36 -7.84
CA LEU A 6 -1.01 9.19 -6.98
C LEU A 6 -0.82 9.66 -5.54
N TRP A 7 -1.71 9.26 -4.65
CA TRP A 7 -1.54 9.46 -3.22
C TRP A 7 -2.26 8.38 -2.42
N VAL A 8 -1.74 8.10 -1.22
CA VAL A 8 -2.30 7.08 -0.34
C VAL A 8 -3.26 7.74 0.64
N LYS A 9 -4.48 7.22 0.71
CA LYS A 9 -5.53 7.73 1.58
C LYS A 9 -5.49 7.13 2.97
N ARG A 10 -5.18 5.85 3.09
CA ARG A 10 -5.03 5.18 4.38
C ARG A 10 -4.29 3.85 4.23
N LEU A 11 -3.66 3.42 5.33
CA LEU A 11 -3.08 2.09 5.47
C LEU A 11 -3.68 1.44 6.72
N VAL A 12 -4.13 0.21 6.58
CA VAL A 12 -4.81 -0.52 7.66
C VAL A 12 -4.16 -1.89 7.82
N ILE A 13 -4.00 -2.32 9.07
CA ILE A 13 -3.44 -3.64 9.40
C ILE A 13 -4.45 -4.37 10.27
N TRP A 14 -4.82 -5.59 9.87
CA TRP A 14 -5.70 -6.48 10.64
C TRP A 14 -4.95 -7.73 11.07
N GLU A 15 -5.22 -8.17 12.28
CA GLU A 15 -4.82 -9.51 12.74
C GLU A 15 -5.68 -10.59 12.10
N LYS A 16 -7.00 -10.33 12.01
CA LYS A 16 -7.98 -11.22 11.38
C LYS A 16 -9.06 -10.41 10.69
N PRO A 17 -9.58 -10.91 9.55
CA PRO A 17 -10.74 -10.29 8.92
C PRO A 17 -11.95 -10.25 9.87
N GLY A 18 -12.69 -9.16 9.85
CA GLY A 18 -13.90 -8.99 10.67
C GLY A 18 -13.66 -8.50 12.08
N GLU A 19 -12.41 -8.43 12.54
CA GLU A 19 -12.04 -7.82 13.81
C GLU A 19 -11.65 -6.35 13.62
N GLN A 20 -11.52 -5.63 14.72
CA GLN A 20 -11.01 -4.26 14.68
C GLN A 20 -9.56 -4.27 14.17
N PRO A 21 -9.18 -3.30 13.34
CA PRO A 21 -7.80 -3.23 12.87
C PRO A 21 -6.82 -2.97 14.02
N LEU A 22 -5.64 -3.58 13.93
CA LEU A 22 -4.53 -3.29 14.83
C LEU A 22 -4.03 -1.86 14.65
N ARG A 23 -4.04 -1.37 13.42
CA ARG A 23 -3.68 0.00 13.07
C ARG A 23 -4.54 0.45 11.90
N ASP A 24 -4.98 1.68 11.96
CA ASP A 24 -5.67 2.37 10.87
C ASP A 24 -5.06 3.76 10.77
N VAL A 25 -4.25 3.98 9.75
CA VAL A 25 -3.46 5.21 9.60
C VAL A 25 -4.02 6.01 8.44
N PRO A 26 -4.80 7.06 8.70
CA PRO A 26 -5.24 7.95 7.64
C PRO A 26 -4.07 8.84 7.17
N LEU A 27 -4.02 9.07 5.87
CA LEU A 27 -3.06 9.94 5.23
C LEU A 27 -3.79 10.97 4.38
N ARG A 28 -3.09 11.99 3.95
CA ARG A 28 -3.64 13.07 3.13
C ARG A 28 -2.66 13.47 2.04
N PRO A 29 -3.11 14.13 0.96
CA PRO A 29 -2.19 14.71 0.00
C PRO A 29 -1.25 15.71 0.68
N GLY A 30 -0.01 15.78 0.21
CA GLY A 30 1.00 16.65 0.76
C GLY A 30 1.87 15.97 1.82
N LEU A 31 2.33 16.74 2.79
CA LEU A 31 3.24 16.23 3.82
C LEU A 31 2.49 15.45 4.89
N ASN A 32 2.92 14.23 5.12
CA ASN A 32 2.50 13.40 6.25
C ASN A 32 3.72 13.10 7.11
N ILE A 33 3.60 13.32 8.42
CA ILE A 33 4.68 13.07 9.36
C ILE A 33 4.31 11.88 10.22
N VAL A 34 5.14 10.84 10.17
CA VAL A 34 5.03 9.68 11.04
C VAL A 34 5.95 9.90 12.23
N TRP A 35 5.33 10.06 13.39
CA TRP A 35 6.05 10.32 14.63
C TRP A 35 5.82 9.20 15.62
N THR A 36 6.91 8.72 16.22
CA THR A 36 6.84 7.72 17.28
C THR A 36 7.38 8.37 18.56
N PRO A 37 6.59 8.45 19.63
CA PRO A 37 7.11 8.97 20.88
C PRO A 37 8.26 8.10 21.37
N ASP A 38 9.33 8.76 21.82
CA ASP A 38 10.50 8.08 22.36
C ASP A 38 10.25 7.71 23.81
N ASP A 39 9.45 6.68 24.01
CA ASP A 39 9.20 6.13 25.33
C ASP A 39 10.37 5.20 25.70
N ASN A 40 11.19 5.59 26.66
CA ASN A 40 12.28 4.80 27.24
C ASN A 40 13.56 4.66 26.41
N GLY A 41 13.86 5.54 25.48
CA GLY A 41 15.09 5.50 24.70
C GLY A 41 15.21 4.29 23.78
N ILE A 42 14.14 3.54 23.58
CA ILE A 42 14.06 2.41 22.66
C ILE A 42 13.36 2.85 21.37
N GLY A 43 13.49 4.11 21.01
CA GLY A 43 12.89 4.66 19.80
C GLY A 43 13.58 4.16 18.54
N HIS A 44 13.48 2.88 18.29
CA HIS A 44 13.98 2.32 17.05
C HIS A 44 12.98 2.57 15.93
N GLY A 45 13.46 3.12 14.83
CA GLY A 45 12.68 3.37 13.64
C GLY A 45 12.07 2.13 12.97
N GLY A 46 12.07 0.98 13.64
CA GLY A 46 11.55 -0.27 13.10
C GLY A 46 10.10 -0.19 12.68
N GLY A 47 9.26 0.46 13.47
CA GLY A 47 7.86 0.67 13.13
C GLY A 47 7.66 1.60 11.93
N LYS A 48 8.47 2.64 11.84
CA LYS A 48 8.43 3.58 10.71
C LYS A 48 8.91 2.93 9.43
N THR A 49 9.98 2.15 9.51
CA THR A 49 10.52 1.41 8.36
C THR A 49 9.52 0.39 7.86
N LEU A 50 8.90 -0.36 8.76
CA LEU A 50 7.87 -1.34 8.40
C LEU A 50 6.67 -0.65 7.76
N PHE A 51 6.23 0.49 8.28
CA PHE A 51 5.14 1.27 7.71
C PHE A 51 5.43 1.64 6.24
N CYS A 52 6.61 2.18 5.96
CA CYS A 52 7.01 2.52 4.60
C CYS A 52 7.10 1.29 3.69
N ARG A 53 7.60 0.18 4.22
CA ARG A 53 7.68 -1.08 3.48
C ARG A 53 6.31 -1.65 3.15
N LEU A 54 5.36 -1.54 4.07
CA LEU A 54 3.97 -1.98 3.83
C LEU A 54 3.28 -1.12 2.77
N LEU A 55 3.53 0.19 2.76
CA LEU A 55 3.03 1.05 1.69
C LEU A 55 3.57 0.60 0.32
N ARG A 56 4.86 0.35 0.23
CA ARG A 56 5.50 -0.13 -1.01
C ARG A 56 5.00 -1.51 -1.41
N TYR A 57 4.80 -2.38 -0.44
CA TYR A 57 4.21 -3.70 -0.66
C TYR A 57 2.82 -3.60 -1.29
N CYS A 58 1.96 -2.74 -0.74
CA CYS A 58 0.63 -2.51 -1.31
C CYS A 58 0.67 -1.84 -2.69
N LEU A 59 1.75 -1.15 -3.04
CA LEU A 59 1.96 -0.56 -4.37
C LEU A 59 2.60 -1.52 -5.37
N GLY A 60 2.87 -2.75 -4.99
CA GLY A 60 3.29 -3.80 -5.91
C GLY A 60 4.64 -4.45 -5.64
N GLU A 61 5.37 -4.06 -4.60
CA GLU A 61 6.60 -4.77 -4.25
C GLU A 61 6.31 -6.21 -3.82
N ASP A 62 7.20 -7.13 -4.14
CA ASP A 62 7.01 -8.54 -3.84
C ASP A 62 7.06 -8.85 -2.35
N LYS A 63 7.82 -8.06 -1.59
CA LYS A 63 8.11 -8.32 -0.18
C LYS A 63 7.97 -7.07 0.64
N PHE A 64 7.43 -7.20 1.85
CA PHE A 64 7.31 -6.07 2.79
C PHE A 64 8.45 -6.00 3.80
N ALA A 65 9.31 -7.00 3.86
CA ALA A 65 10.42 -7.05 4.82
C ALA A 65 11.44 -8.11 4.39
N PRO A 66 12.65 -8.11 4.97
CA PRO A 66 13.58 -9.22 4.82
C PRO A 66 12.96 -10.55 5.28
N GLU A 67 13.46 -11.67 4.77
CA GLU A 67 12.89 -12.99 4.97
C GLU A 67 12.65 -13.34 6.45
N ASP A 68 13.63 -13.10 7.30
CA ASP A 68 13.51 -13.38 8.74
C ASP A 68 12.37 -12.62 9.39
N GLN A 69 12.25 -11.34 9.05
CA GLN A 69 11.19 -10.48 9.59
C GLN A 69 9.82 -10.88 9.03
N ARG A 70 9.75 -11.23 7.75
CA ARG A 70 8.50 -11.72 7.14
C ARG A 70 8.02 -13.00 7.77
N ASP A 71 8.92 -13.92 8.02
CA ASP A 71 8.62 -15.20 8.66
C ASP A 71 8.11 -14.99 10.09
N GLY A 72 8.75 -14.08 10.83
CA GLY A 72 8.31 -13.71 12.18
C GLY A 72 6.92 -13.09 12.18
N ILE A 73 6.66 -12.14 11.30
CA ILE A 73 5.35 -11.48 11.17
C ILE A 73 4.29 -12.47 10.68
N GLY A 74 4.60 -13.29 9.68
CA GLY A 74 3.70 -14.31 9.16
C GLY A 74 3.34 -15.37 10.18
N SER A 75 4.28 -15.74 11.05
CA SER A 75 4.03 -16.68 12.15
C SER A 75 3.20 -16.07 13.26
N ALA A 76 3.44 -14.79 13.59
CA ALA A 76 2.67 -14.06 14.60
C ALA A 76 1.24 -13.75 14.14
N PHE A 77 1.08 -13.46 12.85
CA PHE A 77 -0.19 -13.05 12.26
C PHE A 77 -0.51 -13.89 11.01
N PRO A 78 -0.76 -15.20 11.18
CA PRO A 78 -0.97 -16.09 10.03
C PRO A 78 -2.20 -15.74 9.20
N ASN A 79 -3.18 -15.08 9.81
CA ASN A 79 -4.41 -14.60 9.16
C ASN A 79 -4.41 -13.09 8.98
N GLY A 80 -3.26 -12.45 9.17
CA GLY A 80 -3.12 -11.00 9.08
C GLY A 80 -3.18 -10.48 7.65
N TRP A 81 -3.69 -9.25 7.54
CA TRP A 81 -3.82 -8.54 6.29
C TRP A 81 -3.32 -7.10 6.44
N VAL A 82 -2.73 -6.59 5.39
CA VAL A 82 -2.52 -5.17 5.22
C VAL A 82 -3.38 -4.67 4.07
N GLY A 83 -4.05 -3.56 4.28
CA GLY A 83 -4.87 -2.92 3.28
C GLY A 83 -4.46 -1.48 3.06
N MET A 84 -4.68 -1.00 1.85
CA MET A 84 -4.39 0.37 1.47
C MET A 84 -5.50 0.89 0.58
N GLU A 85 -5.94 2.12 0.85
CA GLU A 85 -6.72 2.88 -0.11
C GLU A 85 -5.78 3.87 -0.79
N VAL A 86 -5.66 3.77 -2.09
CA VAL A 86 -4.78 4.62 -2.90
C VAL A 86 -5.59 5.28 -4.01
N VAL A 87 -5.39 6.57 -4.18
CA VAL A 87 -6.03 7.33 -5.25
C VAL A 87 -5.05 7.45 -6.41
N LEU A 88 -5.47 6.95 -7.56
CA LEU A 88 -4.72 6.98 -8.80
C LEU A 88 -5.58 7.67 -9.86
N ASP A 89 -5.13 8.83 -10.31
CA ASP A 89 -5.85 9.63 -11.31
C ASP A 89 -7.33 9.86 -10.96
N GLY A 90 -7.61 10.17 -9.70
CA GLY A 90 -8.95 10.41 -9.20
C GLY A 90 -9.76 9.16 -8.86
N THR A 91 -9.26 7.96 -9.17
CA THR A 91 -9.92 6.70 -8.84
C THR A 91 -9.33 6.12 -7.56
N CYS A 92 -10.17 5.83 -6.58
CA CYS A 92 -9.74 5.20 -5.33
C CYS A 92 -9.71 3.68 -5.51
N TRP A 93 -8.55 3.09 -5.27
CA TRP A 93 -8.34 1.65 -5.28
C TRP A 93 -8.23 1.12 -3.86
N ALA A 94 -8.92 0.03 -3.58
CA ALA A 94 -8.74 -0.74 -2.36
C ALA A 94 -7.82 -1.92 -2.64
N VAL A 95 -6.73 -2.03 -1.87
CA VAL A 95 -5.72 -3.08 -2.01
C VAL A 95 -5.66 -3.88 -0.74
N LEU A 96 -5.68 -5.20 -0.84
CA LEU A 96 -5.50 -6.12 0.27
C LEU A 96 -4.40 -7.12 -0.05
N ARG A 97 -3.42 -7.22 0.84
CA ARG A 97 -2.34 -8.19 0.72
C ARG A 97 -2.13 -8.93 2.05
N PRO A 98 -1.86 -10.24 2.00
CA PRO A 98 -1.67 -11.02 3.22
C PRO A 98 -0.31 -10.74 3.86
N LEU A 99 -0.27 -10.80 5.18
CA LEU A 99 0.98 -10.77 5.96
C LEU A 99 1.57 -12.17 6.15
N GLY A 100 0.72 -13.21 6.10
CA GLY A 100 1.13 -14.60 6.20
C GLY A 100 1.42 -15.26 4.85
N ILE A 101 1.44 -16.58 4.84
CA ILE A 101 1.81 -17.40 3.67
C ILE A 101 0.70 -17.46 2.60
N ARG A 102 -0.39 -16.79 2.80
CA ARG A 102 -1.50 -16.79 1.83
C ARG A 102 -1.07 -16.14 0.52
N ARG A 103 -1.52 -16.70 -0.59
CA ARG A 103 -1.10 -16.28 -1.93
C ARG A 103 -2.09 -15.34 -2.62
N ARG A 104 -3.18 -14.98 -1.97
CA ARG A 104 -4.21 -14.14 -2.60
C ARG A 104 -3.98 -12.67 -2.28
N HIS A 105 -3.83 -11.88 -3.31
CA HIS A 105 -3.65 -10.44 -3.26
C HIS A 105 -4.77 -9.81 -4.08
N PHE A 106 -5.34 -8.71 -3.61
CA PHE A 106 -6.50 -8.09 -4.24
C PHE A 106 -6.29 -6.60 -4.45
N ALA A 107 -6.75 -6.10 -5.59
CA ALA A 107 -6.86 -4.68 -5.85
C ALA A 107 -8.15 -4.44 -6.64
N VAL A 108 -9.01 -3.58 -6.13
CA VAL A 108 -10.32 -3.29 -6.71
C VAL A 108 -10.47 -1.79 -6.91
N PRO A 109 -10.81 -1.33 -8.12
CA PRO A 109 -11.10 0.09 -8.36
C PRO A 109 -12.44 0.46 -7.73
N ASN A 110 -12.57 1.71 -7.31
CA ASN A 110 -13.76 2.25 -6.65
C ASN A 110 -14.18 1.44 -5.43
N GLY A 111 -13.19 0.85 -4.73
CA GLY A 111 -13.40 -0.01 -3.58
C GLY A 111 -13.22 0.71 -2.25
N ASN A 112 -13.74 0.06 -1.23
CA ASN A 112 -13.60 0.46 0.17
C ASN A 112 -13.03 -0.72 0.94
N LEU A 113 -11.99 -0.49 1.75
CA LEU A 113 -11.32 -1.55 2.51
C LEU A 113 -12.24 -2.23 3.50
N ASP A 114 -13.10 -1.46 4.17
CA ASP A 114 -13.99 -2.01 5.20
C ASP A 114 -15.02 -2.98 4.61
N GLU A 115 -15.45 -2.73 3.40
CA GLU A 115 -16.33 -3.65 2.67
C GLU A 115 -15.54 -4.83 2.08
N LEU A 116 -14.36 -4.55 1.52
CA LEU A 116 -13.56 -5.56 0.84
C LEU A 116 -13.07 -6.65 1.79
N ILE A 117 -12.66 -6.29 3.01
CA ILE A 117 -12.16 -7.25 4.00
C ILE A 117 -13.25 -8.24 4.45
N LEU A 118 -14.52 -7.85 4.36
CA LEU A 118 -15.67 -8.66 4.76
C LEU A 118 -16.32 -9.38 3.60
N SER A 119 -16.04 -9.00 2.37
CA SER A 119 -16.69 -9.57 1.19
C SER A 119 -16.05 -10.89 0.74
N GLU A 120 -16.75 -11.62 -0.13
CA GLU A 120 -16.12 -12.67 -0.92
C GLU A 120 -15.07 -12.00 -1.83
N MET A 121 -13.83 -12.33 -1.60
CA MET A 121 -12.71 -11.65 -2.24
C MET A 121 -12.65 -11.95 -3.74
N PRO A 122 -12.54 -10.92 -4.58
CA PRO A 122 -12.44 -11.13 -6.02
C PRO A 122 -11.16 -11.88 -6.38
N THR A 123 -11.13 -12.53 -7.52
CA THR A 123 -10.02 -13.36 -7.97
C THR A 123 -9.00 -12.61 -8.82
N THR A 124 -9.15 -11.31 -8.97
CA THR A 124 -8.42 -10.52 -9.97
C THR A 124 -6.97 -10.16 -9.62
N GLY A 125 -6.50 -10.37 -8.39
CA GLY A 125 -5.13 -10.08 -8.01
C GLY A 125 -4.78 -8.59 -8.05
N LEU A 126 -3.48 -8.28 -8.14
CA LEU A 126 -2.97 -6.91 -8.20
C LEU A 126 -2.82 -6.37 -9.64
N SER A 127 -2.87 -7.23 -10.64
CA SER A 127 -2.57 -6.85 -12.02
C SER A 127 -3.38 -5.65 -12.53
N PRO A 128 -4.67 -5.52 -12.24
CA PRO A 128 -5.41 -4.34 -12.69
C PRO A 128 -4.85 -3.03 -12.16
N LEU A 129 -4.44 -2.98 -10.89
CA LEU A 129 -3.82 -1.79 -10.30
C LEU A 129 -2.45 -1.52 -10.91
N LEU A 130 -1.60 -2.54 -11.03
CA LEU A 130 -0.25 -2.40 -11.58
C LEU A 130 -0.28 -1.93 -13.03
N ASN A 131 -1.19 -2.46 -13.83
CA ASN A 131 -1.41 -2.02 -15.21
C ASN A 131 -1.88 -0.56 -15.26
N SER A 132 -2.77 -0.17 -14.36
CA SER A 132 -3.25 1.21 -14.29
C SER A 132 -2.15 2.19 -13.91
N ILE A 133 -1.26 1.82 -12.98
CA ILE A 133 -0.09 2.63 -12.62
C ILE A 133 0.84 2.76 -13.82
N GLU A 134 1.15 1.67 -14.49
CA GLU A 134 2.02 1.67 -15.66
C GLU A 134 1.44 2.54 -16.79
N ASP A 135 0.19 2.33 -17.14
CA ASP A 135 -0.43 3.00 -18.29
C ASP A 135 -0.70 4.48 -18.04
N ASN A 136 -1.08 4.86 -16.82
CA ASN A 136 -1.51 6.22 -16.51
C ASN A 136 -0.42 7.10 -15.93
N LEU A 137 0.59 6.54 -15.28
CA LEU A 137 1.66 7.31 -14.64
C LEU A 137 3.03 7.07 -15.26
N LEU A 138 3.47 5.81 -15.34
CA LEU A 138 4.83 5.49 -15.72
C LEU A 138 5.06 5.69 -17.22
N THR A 139 4.19 5.16 -18.06
CA THR A 139 4.34 5.28 -19.52
C THR A 139 4.25 6.73 -20.00
N PRO A 140 3.25 7.53 -19.60
CA PRO A 140 3.23 8.95 -19.96
C PRO A 140 4.43 9.72 -19.43
N GLY A 141 4.84 9.47 -18.19
CA GLY A 141 6.00 10.11 -17.58
C GLY A 141 7.30 9.83 -18.34
N VAL A 142 7.51 8.59 -18.76
CA VAL A 142 8.67 8.20 -19.57
C VAL A 142 8.61 8.86 -20.95
N ARG A 143 7.45 8.91 -21.58
CA ARG A 143 7.27 9.60 -22.86
C ARG A 143 7.62 11.09 -22.77
N ASP A 144 7.17 11.75 -21.71
CA ASP A 144 7.46 13.17 -21.46
C ASP A 144 8.97 13.40 -21.26
N LEU A 145 9.64 12.53 -20.53
CA LEU A 145 11.09 12.58 -20.37
C LEU A 145 11.84 12.42 -21.69
N ILE A 146 11.42 11.52 -22.54
CA ILE A 146 12.01 11.29 -23.85
C ILE A 146 11.79 12.52 -24.77
N ALA A 147 10.58 13.07 -24.76
CA ALA A 147 10.26 14.29 -25.52
C ALA A 147 11.09 15.47 -25.03
N GLY A 148 11.26 15.66 -23.72
CA GLY A 148 12.10 16.69 -23.14
C GLY A 148 13.57 16.56 -23.55
N LYS A 149 14.11 15.36 -23.60
CA LYS A 149 15.48 15.10 -24.10
C LYS A 149 15.66 15.48 -25.57
N LYS A 150 14.66 15.24 -26.40
CA LYS A 150 14.73 15.61 -27.82
C LYS A 150 14.64 17.12 -28.04
N GLN A 151 14.00 17.85 -27.13
CA GLN A 151 13.86 19.30 -27.21
C GLN A 151 15.02 20.04 -26.55
N GLY A 152 15.85 19.38 -25.77
CA GLY A 152 16.94 19.97 -24.98
C GLY A 152 18.24 20.16 -25.70
N HIS A 153 18.21 20.32 -27.03
CA HIS A 153 19.41 20.58 -27.85
C HIS A 153 19.55 22.04 -28.20
#